data_a4e58e7cda2ace20e2600eb14d776b15
#
_entry.id   a4e58e7cda2ace20e2600eb14d776b15
#
_cell.length_a   1.000
_cell.length_b   1.000
_cell.length_c   1.000
_cell.angle_alpha   90.00
_cell.angle_beta   90.00
_cell.angle_gamma   90.00
#
_symmetry.space_group_name_H-M   'P 1'
#
loop_
_entity.id
_entity.type
_entity.pdbx_description
1 polymer ?
#
loop_
_entity_poly.entity_id
_entity_poly.type
_entity_poly.pdbx_seq_one_letter_code
_entity_poly.pdbx_strand_id
1 'polypeptide(L)'
;MYQSSIVSVSSCEVELLGANGSFKMNYGESNRVNLDAKIAESGLAGAQNMTFPTTIEINGKSIEVKAEDTVRTLMDKINESDAGVQVTYQNSSDSFVFSATANGASGKIDVGGDFAKIFGEFNKTDGQDAIVTVKYAGSDQTVDLVRDSNSFKVDGMTISVNGEFGYVKDEATGELKLDPSAEAVTFDAKVDEDKVVETVKKMVEEYNEIIELVNKETGTKPNRDYPPLTSAQKEELSESEIEAWEE
;
A
#
# COMPACT_ATOMS: atom_id res chain seq x y z
N MET A 1 -5.20 -14.78 -8.31
CA MET A 1 -6.04 -13.82 -7.54
C MET A 1 -5.22 -13.33 -6.36
N TYR A 2 -5.00 -12.04 -6.28
CA TYR A 2 -4.29 -11.45 -5.16
C TYR A 2 -5.18 -11.43 -3.91
N GLN A 3 -4.69 -11.94 -2.81
CA GLN A 3 -5.35 -11.87 -1.52
C GLN A 3 -4.30 -11.76 -0.41
N SER A 4 -4.33 -10.67 0.35
CA SER A 4 -3.51 -10.55 1.55
C SER A 4 -4.03 -11.49 2.64
N SER A 5 -3.15 -11.97 3.52
CA SER A 5 -3.55 -12.74 4.67
C SER A 5 -4.42 -11.90 5.59
N ILE A 6 -5.61 -12.38 5.90
CA ILE A 6 -6.55 -11.74 6.81
C ILE A 6 -6.94 -12.78 7.87
N VAL A 7 -6.77 -12.38 9.12
CA VAL A 7 -7.28 -13.13 10.27
C VAL A 7 -8.37 -12.30 10.92
N SER A 8 -9.58 -12.82 10.99
CA SER A 8 -10.67 -12.20 11.72
C SER A 8 -10.96 -12.99 12.99
N VAL A 9 -11.05 -12.28 14.09
CA VAL A 9 -11.31 -12.86 15.42
C VAL A 9 -12.61 -12.28 15.94
N SER A 10 -13.55 -13.15 16.27
CA SER A 10 -14.76 -12.74 16.95
C SER A 10 -14.42 -12.41 18.40
N SER A 11 -14.68 -11.20 18.82
CA SER A 11 -14.27 -10.69 20.12
C SER A 11 -15.23 -11.05 21.25
N CYS A 12 -16.43 -11.40 20.93
CA CYS A 12 -17.44 -11.74 21.94
C CYS A 12 -18.51 -12.63 21.34
N GLU A 13 -18.35 -13.94 21.42
CA GLU A 13 -19.52 -14.76 21.64
C GLU A 13 -19.93 -14.53 23.09
N VAL A 14 -20.78 -13.54 23.31
CA VAL A 14 -21.64 -13.62 24.49
C VAL A 14 -22.49 -14.83 24.23
N GLU A 15 -22.19 -15.96 24.91
CA GLU A 15 -23.12 -17.05 25.02
C GLU A 15 -24.41 -16.50 25.62
N LEU A 16 -25.34 -16.14 24.73
CA LEU A 16 -26.74 -15.85 25.07
C LEU A 16 -27.48 -17.13 25.56
N LEU A 17 -26.74 -18.09 26.10
CA LEU A 17 -27.17 -19.36 26.59
C LEU A 17 -27.23 -19.31 28.12
N GLY A 18 -27.95 -18.37 28.66
CA GLY A 18 -28.60 -18.63 29.93
C GLY A 18 -29.62 -19.77 29.73
N ALA A 19 -29.70 -20.72 30.63
CA ALA A 19 -30.59 -21.88 30.58
C ALA A 19 -32.08 -21.57 30.30
N ASN A 20 -32.46 -20.32 30.18
CA ASN A 20 -33.79 -19.80 29.88
C ASN A 20 -33.84 -18.76 28.75
N GLY A 21 -32.76 -18.54 27.97
CA GLY A 21 -32.76 -17.64 26.82
C GLY A 21 -33.04 -16.17 27.16
N SER A 22 -32.91 -15.74 28.42
CA SER A 22 -33.15 -14.35 28.81
C SER A 22 -31.84 -13.62 28.97
N PHE A 23 -31.61 -12.64 28.11
CA PHE A 23 -30.52 -11.66 28.23
C PHE A 23 -31.01 -10.44 28.98
N LYS A 24 -30.29 -10.01 30.02
CA LYS A 24 -30.57 -8.78 30.74
C LYS A 24 -29.39 -7.84 30.58
N MET A 25 -29.63 -6.73 29.89
CA MET A 25 -28.74 -5.57 29.91
C MET A 25 -29.42 -4.40 30.63
N ASN A 26 -28.66 -3.66 31.42
CA ASN A 26 -29.12 -2.39 31.97
C ASN A 26 -29.01 -1.29 30.94
N TYR A 27 -29.78 -0.23 31.14
CA TYR A 27 -29.69 0.95 30.26
C TYR A 27 -28.28 1.54 30.32
N GLY A 28 -27.65 1.71 29.14
CA GLY A 28 -26.29 2.23 29.01
C GLY A 28 -25.17 1.17 29.07
N GLU A 29 -25.49 -0.11 29.31
CA GLU A 29 -24.54 -1.20 29.19
C GLU A 29 -24.37 -1.62 27.72
N SER A 30 -23.20 -2.15 27.40
CA SER A 30 -22.88 -2.71 26.09
C SER A 30 -22.31 -4.12 26.27
N ASN A 31 -22.71 -5.04 25.41
CA ASN A 31 -22.12 -6.38 25.34
C ASN A 31 -20.89 -6.43 24.42
N ARG A 32 -20.49 -5.29 23.87
CA ARG A 32 -19.32 -5.20 22.98
C ARG A 32 -18.05 -5.11 23.80
N VAL A 33 -16.95 -5.49 23.18
CA VAL A 33 -15.63 -5.31 23.76
C VAL A 33 -15.38 -3.83 24.05
N ASN A 34 -14.98 -3.56 25.28
CA ASN A 34 -14.56 -2.21 25.67
C ASN A 34 -13.05 -2.06 25.45
N LEU A 35 -12.69 -1.33 24.40
CA LEU A 35 -11.28 -1.16 24.01
C LEU A 35 -10.46 -0.37 25.05
N ASP A 36 -11.10 0.45 25.86
CA ASP A 36 -10.43 1.29 26.86
C ASP A 36 -10.42 0.67 28.27
N ALA A 37 -11.07 -0.50 28.43
CA ALA A 37 -10.98 -1.28 29.66
C ALA A 37 -9.71 -2.15 29.67
N LYS A 38 -9.27 -2.50 30.87
CA LYS A 38 -8.20 -3.49 31.03
C LYS A 38 -8.61 -4.81 30.36
N ILE A 39 -7.64 -5.52 29.82
CA ILE A 39 -7.90 -6.74 29.04
C ILE A 39 -8.79 -7.73 29.81
N ALA A 40 -8.52 -7.96 31.10
CA ALA A 40 -9.33 -8.84 31.95
C ALA A 40 -10.79 -8.37 32.17
N GLU A 41 -11.05 -7.08 31.98
CA GLU A 41 -12.35 -6.42 32.23
C GLU A 41 -13.04 -5.97 30.93
N SER A 42 -12.41 -6.23 29.79
CA SER A 42 -12.81 -5.67 28.49
C SER A 42 -14.02 -6.34 27.83
N GLY A 43 -14.45 -7.50 28.35
CA GLY A 43 -15.46 -8.34 27.71
C GLY A 43 -14.89 -9.44 26.81
N LEU A 44 -13.58 -9.53 26.65
CA LEU A 44 -12.92 -10.64 25.97
C LEU A 44 -13.06 -11.91 26.83
N ALA A 45 -13.83 -12.88 26.33
CA ALA A 45 -14.23 -14.07 27.12
C ALA A 45 -13.02 -14.87 27.62
N GLY A 46 -11.98 -15.01 26.79
CA GLY A 46 -10.79 -15.77 27.15
C GLY A 46 -9.86 -15.04 28.14
N ALA A 47 -9.97 -13.71 28.23
CA ALA A 47 -9.07 -12.90 29.06
C ALA A 47 -9.50 -12.79 30.53
N GLN A 48 -10.76 -13.07 30.86
CA GLN A 48 -11.33 -12.85 32.20
C GLN A 48 -10.63 -13.62 33.32
N ASN A 49 -10.09 -14.80 33.02
CA ASN A 49 -9.45 -15.68 33.99
C ASN A 49 -7.95 -15.86 33.77
N MET A 50 -7.33 -14.94 33.02
CA MET A 50 -5.91 -15.01 32.72
C MET A 50 -5.07 -14.45 33.86
N THR A 51 -3.87 -15.00 34.01
CA THR A 51 -2.84 -14.45 34.90
C THR A 51 -1.93 -13.54 34.10
N PHE A 52 -1.72 -12.32 34.57
CA PHE A 52 -0.82 -11.34 33.96
C PHE A 52 0.45 -11.13 34.84
N PRO A 53 1.61 -10.79 34.25
CA PRO A 53 1.82 -10.59 32.82
C PRO A 53 1.78 -11.92 32.05
N THR A 54 1.40 -11.82 30.75
CA THR A 54 1.43 -12.95 29.82
C THR A 54 2.10 -12.53 28.52
N THR A 55 2.31 -13.46 27.60
CA THR A 55 2.96 -13.19 26.33
C THR A 55 2.14 -13.78 25.19
N ILE A 56 1.91 -12.97 24.18
CA ILE A 56 1.41 -13.42 22.88
C ILE A 56 2.57 -13.42 21.88
N GLU A 57 2.49 -14.31 20.91
CA GLU A 57 3.46 -14.38 19.81
C GLU A 57 2.76 -14.15 18.48
N ILE A 58 3.35 -13.30 17.63
CA ILE A 58 2.88 -13.05 16.27
C ILE A 58 4.10 -13.06 15.36
N ASN A 59 4.12 -13.94 14.37
CA ASN A 59 5.23 -14.11 13.42
C ASN A 59 6.60 -14.24 14.12
N GLY A 60 6.65 -14.93 15.25
CA GLY A 60 7.87 -15.12 16.05
C GLY A 60 8.29 -13.91 16.90
N LYS A 61 7.50 -12.85 16.92
CA LYS A 61 7.68 -11.72 17.83
C LYS A 61 6.86 -11.93 19.09
N SER A 62 7.53 -11.82 20.22
CA SER A 62 6.89 -11.93 21.55
C SER A 62 6.46 -10.55 22.03
N ILE A 63 5.19 -10.42 22.39
CA ILE A 63 4.58 -9.18 22.89
C ILE A 63 4.11 -9.43 24.32
N GLU A 64 4.66 -8.70 25.26
CA GLU A 64 4.25 -8.78 26.67
C GLU A 64 2.94 -8.04 26.89
N VAL A 65 2.01 -8.73 27.54
CA VAL A 65 0.69 -8.23 27.91
C VAL A 65 0.63 -8.11 29.43
N LYS A 66 0.50 -6.89 29.93
CA LYS A 66 0.51 -6.58 31.36
C LYS A 66 -0.91 -6.45 31.91
N ALA A 67 -1.05 -6.56 33.22
CA ALA A 67 -2.35 -6.45 33.88
C ALA A 67 -3.02 -5.07 33.74
N GLU A 68 -2.23 -4.03 33.56
CA GLU A 68 -2.70 -2.67 33.33
C GLU A 68 -3.03 -2.33 31.88
N ASP A 69 -2.65 -3.21 30.93
CA ASP A 69 -2.90 -2.96 29.52
C ASP A 69 -4.39 -2.97 29.20
N THR A 70 -4.81 -2.02 28.41
CA THR A 70 -6.14 -1.99 27.80
C THR A 70 -6.10 -2.73 26.46
N VAL A 71 -7.26 -3.07 25.93
CA VAL A 71 -7.34 -3.68 24.59
C VAL A 71 -6.71 -2.75 23.55
N ARG A 72 -6.94 -1.44 23.66
CA ARG A 72 -6.34 -0.42 22.77
C ARG A 72 -4.82 -0.45 22.84
N THR A 73 -4.25 -0.41 24.07
CA THR A 73 -2.79 -0.45 24.22
C THR A 73 -2.19 -1.77 23.72
N LEU A 74 -2.90 -2.88 23.82
CA LEU A 74 -2.48 -4.15 23.24
C LEU A 74 -2.48 -4.09 21.70
N MET A 75 -3.52 -3.51 21.09
CA MET A 75 -3.57 -3.30 19.63
C MET A 75 -2.41 -2.41 19.16
N ASP A 76 -2.12 -1.33 19.89
CA ASP A 76 -0.99 -0.44 19.57
C ASP A 76 0.34 -1.19 19.67
N LYS A 77 0.57 -1.97 20.74
CA LYS A 77 1.76 -2.82 20.88
C LYS A 77 1.91 -3.82 19.73
N ILE A 78 0.82 -4.43 19.26
CA ILE A 78 0.84 -5.34 18.12
C ILE A 78 1.24 -4.58 16.86
N ASN A 79 0.62 -3.44 16.59
CA ASN A 79 0.85 -2.62 15.41
C ASN A 79 2.28 -2.04 15.35
N GLU A 80 2.89 -1.79 16.51
CA GLU A 80 4.25 -1.25 16.66
C GLU A 80 5.33 -2.33 16.80
N SER A 81 4.96 -3.62 16.88
CA SER A 81 5.89 -4.71 17.24
C SER A 81 6.83 -5.16 16.12
N ASP A 82 6.77 -4.59 14.93
CA ASP A 82 7.47 -5.10 13.73
C ASP A 82 7.19 -6.60 13.42
N ALA A 83 6.03 -7.10 13.87
CA ALA A 83 5.60 -8.47 13.58
C ALA A 83 5.07 -8.63 12.15
N GLY A 84 5.01 -7.56 11.37
CA GLY A 84 4.47 -7.55 10.02
C GLY A 84 2.95 -7.76 9.97
N VAL A 85 2.24 -7.40 11.04
CA VAL A 85 0.80 -7.54 11.17
C VAL A 85 0.20 -6.25 11.70
N GLN A 86 -0.95 -5.89 11.19
CA GLN A 86 -1.80 -4.82 11.73
C GLN A 86 -3.11 -5.39 12.26
N VAL A 87 -3.50 -4.94 13.44
CA VAL A 87 -4.79 -5.26 14.03
C VAL A 87 -5.71 -4.04 14.02
N THR A 88 -6.94 -4.27 13.63
CA THR A 88 -8.02 -3.28 13.66
C THR A 88 -9.26 -3.88 14.32
N TYR A 89 -10.04 -3.04 14.98
CA TYR A 89 -11.32 -3.46 15.55
C TYR A 89 -12.48 -2.93 14.72
N GLN A 90 -13.37 -3.81 14.32
CA GLN A 90 -14.57 -3.50 13.56
C GLN A 90 -15.79 -3.39 14.48
N ASN A 91 -16.22 -2.16 14.73
CA ASN A 91 -17.39 -1.89 15.58
C ASN A 91 -18.68 -2.53 15.07
N SER A 92 -18.85 -2.68 13.77
CA SER A 92 -20.08 -3.21 13.17
C SER A 92 -20.32 -4.68 13.50
N SER A 93 -19.24 -5.45 13.55
CA SER A 93 -19.25 -6.90 13.76
C SER A 93 -18.70 -7.32 15.13
N ASP A 94 -18.27 -6.38 15.96
CA ASP A 94 -17.62 -6.63 17.26
C ASP A 94 -16.48 -7.64 17.14
N SER A 95 -15.58 -7.41 16.17
CA SER A 95 -14.52 -8.35 15.84
C SER A 95 -13.20 -7.66 15.58
N PHE A 96 -12.10 -8.38 15.85
CA PHE A 96 -10.76 -7.97 15.49
C PHE A 96 -10.40 -8.53 14.12
N VAL A 97 -9.76 -7.72 13.30
CA VAL A 97 -9.20 -8.12 12.02
C VAL A 97 -7.70 -7.93 12.07
N PHE A 98 -6.99 -9.02 11.85
CA PHE A 98 -5.53 -9.03 11.74
C PHE A 98 -5.17 -9.14 10.26
N SER A 99 -4.38 -8.22 9.77
CA SER A 99 -3.94 -8.16 8.37
C SER A 99 -2.42 -8.18 8.30
N ALA A 100 -1.85 -9.02 7.45
CA ALA A 100 -0.43 -8.96 7.16
C ALA A 100 -0.11 -7.65 6.41
N THR A 101 1.03 -7.03 6.73
CA THR A 101 1.51 -5.83 6.04
C THR A 101 2.14 -6.17 4.69
N ALA A 102 2.70 -7.37 4.56
CA ALA A 102 3.18 -7.90 3.29
C ALA A 102 2.04 -8.45 2.45
N ASN A 103 2.17 -8.32 1.14
CA ASN A 103 1.21 -8.83 0.17
C ASN A 103 1.61 -10.22 -0.33
N GLY A 104 0.66 -10.88 -1.02
CA GLY A 104 0.89 -12.15 -1.67
C GLY A 104 1.20 -13.29 -0.69
N ALA A 105 1.89 -14.30 -1.16
CA ALA A 105 2.26 -15.48 -0.38
C ALA A 105 3.24 -15.19 0.78
N SER A 106 3.89 -14.04 0.76
CA SER A 106 4.76 -13.57 1.85
C SER A 106 3.98 -12.99 3.03
N GLY A 107 2.73 -12.59 2.81
CA GLY A 107 1.83 -12.10 3.85
C GLY A 107 1.33 -13.25 4.72
N LYS A 108 2.04 -13.53 5.81
CA LYS A 108 1.69 -14.60 6.76
C LYS A 108 1.34 -14.03 8.12
N ILE A 109 0.45 -14.73 8.82
CA ILE A 109 0.11 -14.45 10.20
C ILE A 109 0.16 -15.77 10.96
N ASP A 110 1.23 -15.96 11.71
CA ASP A 110 1.39 -17.10 12.61
C ASP A 110 1.30 -16.59 14.04
N VAL A 111 0.44 -17.20 14.83
CA VAL A 111 0.18 -16.79 16.21
C VAL A 111 0.50 -17.89 17.19
N GLY A 112 0.96 -17.49 18.37
CA GLY A 112 1.35 -18.41 19.44
C GLY A 112 1.20 -17.78 20.83
N GLY A 113 1.77 -18.47 21.83
CA GLY A 113 1.63 -18.03 23.21
C GLY A 113 0.17 -18.02 23.65
N ASP A 114 -0.20 -17.01 24.39
CA ASP A 114 -1.55 -16.84 24.91
C ASP A 114 -2.49 -16.06 23.96
N PHE A 115 -2.13 -15.93 22.67
CA PHE A 115 -2.93 -15.21 21.67
C PHE A 115 -4.37 -15.74 21.61
N ALA A 116 -4.54 -17.05 21.42
CA ALA A 116 -5.86 -17.66 21.33
C ALA A 116 -6.67 -17.58 22.64
N LYS A 117 -6.00 -17.48 23.79
CA LYS A 117 -6.68 -17.27 25.07
C LYS A 117 -7.27 -15.86 25.19
N ILE A 118 -6.61 -14.85 24.60
CA ILE A 118 -7.10 -13.47 24.61
C ILE A 118 -8.15 -13.25 23.54
N PHE A 119 -7.83 -13.60 22.28
CA PHE A 119 -8.68 -13.28 21.13
C PHE A 119 -9.63 -14.42 20.71
N GLY A 120 -9.48 -15.60 21.29
CA GLY A 120 -10.30 -16.78 20.93
C GLY A 120 -9.80 -17.48 19.66
N GLU A 121 -10.67 -18.32 19.11
CA GLU A 121 -10.41 -18.98 17.82
C GLU A 121 -10.63 -17.99 16.67
N PHE A 122 -9.92 -18.20 15.58
CA PHE A 122 -9.95 -17.31 14.43
C PHE A 122 -9.89 -18.07 13.10
N ASN A 123 -10.45 -17.45 12.07
CA ASN A 123 -10.36 -17.94 10.70
C ASN A 123 -9.17 -17.27 10.00
N LYS A 124 -8.29 -18.09 9.44
CA LYS A 124 -7.11 -17.64 8.72
C LYS A 124 -7.30 -17.83 7.21
N THR A 125 -6.98 -16.83 6.44
CA THR A 125 -6.87 -16.92 4.99
C THR A 125 -5.46 -16.50 4.60
N ASP A 126 -4.70 -17.42 4.02
CA ASP A 126 -3.34 -17.13 3.56
C ASP A 126 -3.36 -16.29 2.28
N GLY A 127 -2.39 -15.40 2.17
CA GLY A 127 -2.15 -14.63 0.96
C GLY A 127 -1.64 -15.50 -0.18
N GLN A 128 -1.95 -15.10 -1.40
CA GLN A 128 -1.52 -15.79 -2.62
C GLN A 128 -0.91 -14.79 -3.59
N ASP A 129 0.13 -15.23 -4.29
CA ASP A 129 0.73 -14.43 -5.35
C ASP A 129 -0.11 -14.47 -6.62
N ALA A 130 -0.05 -13.39 -7.38
CA ALA A 130 -0.59 -13.36 -8.73
C ALA A 130 0.37 -14.12 -9.66
N ILE A 131 -0.17 -15.04 -10.44
CA ILE A 131 0.59 -15.81 -11.45
C ILE A 131 0.04 -15.45 -12.83
N VAL A 132 0.92 -14.99 -13.71
CA VAL A 132 0.59 -14.71 -15.11
C VAL A 132 1.56 -15.43 -16.01
N THR A 133 1.05 -16.35 -16.83
CA THR A 133 1.85 -17.02 -17.85
C THR A 133 1.88 -16.17 -19.11
N VAL A 134 3.06 -15.77 -19.53
CA VAL A 134 3.30 -14.94 -20.72
C VAL A 134 3.99 -15.76 -21.81
N LYS A 135 3.52 -15.64 -23.04
CA LYS A 135 4.17 -16.12 -24.23
C LYS A 135 4.58 -14.94 -25.10
N TYR A 136 5.85 -14.82 -25.41
CA TYR A 136 6.36 -13.76 -26.26
C TYR A 136 6.18 -14.12 -27.75
N ALA A 137 5.93 -13.10 -28.57
CA ALA A 137 5.84 -13.27 -30.01
C ALA A 137 7.13 -13.90 -30.58
N GLY A 138 6.98 -14.93 -31.41
CA GLY A 138 8.12 -15.65 -32.00
C GLY A 138 8.78 -16.67 -31.07
N SER A 139 8.27 -16.89 -29.88
CA SER A 139 8.71 -17.96 -28.97
C SER A 139 7.61 -18.99 -28.75
N ASP A 140 7.97 -20.26 -28.71
CA ASP A 140 7.06 -21.33 -28.28
C ASP A 140 7.11 -21.57 -26.76
N GLN A 141 8.00 -20.89 -26.05
CA GLN A 141 8.14 -21.02 -24.61
C GLN A 141 7.26 -20.02 -23.88
N THR A 142 6.71 -20.45 -22.78
CA THR A 142 5.95 -19.63 -21.83
C THR A 142 6.81 -19.33 -20.59
N VAL A 143 6.58 -18.19 -19.98
CA VAL A 143 7.25 -17.74 -18.75
C VAL A 143 6.18 -17.39 -17.71
N ASP A 144 6.28 -17.99 -16.55
CA ASP A 144 5.40 -17.66 -15.43
C ASP A 144 5.98 -16.48 -14.65
N LEU A 145 5.20 -15.42 -14.59
CA LEU A 145 5.50 -14.22 -13.81
C LEU A 145 4.74 -14.32 -12.50
N VAL A 146 5.45 -14.53 -11.41
CA VAL A 146 4.88 -14.57 -10.06
C VAL A 146 5.09 -13.21 -9.42
N ARG A 147 4.01 -12.61 -8.90
CA ARG A 147 4.01 -11.28 -8.29
C ARG A 147 3.17 -11.26 -7.02
N ASP A 148 3.61 -10.51 -6.05
CA ASP A 148 2.91 -10.24 -4.79
C ASP A 148 1.77 -9.23 -4.92
N SER A 149 1.55 -8.68 -6.10
CA SER A 149 0.54 -7.68 -6.41
C SER A 149 -0.22 -8.02 -7.68
N ASN A 150 -1.51 -7.67 -7.72
CA ASN A 150 -2.34 -7.78 -8.91
C ASN A 150 -2.04 -6.73 -10.00
N SER A 151 -1.21 -5.74 -9.70
CA SER A 151 -0.80 -4.73 -10.66
C SER A 151 0.72 -4.63 -10.69
N PHE A 152 1.30 -4.92 -11.83
CA PHE A 152 2.75 -4.95 -12.02
C PHE A 152 3.15 -4.55 -13.43
N LYS A 153 4.43 -4.24 -13.61
CA LYS A 153 4.98 -3.84 -14.91
C LYS A 153 5.72 -5.00 -15.58
N VAL A 154 5.46 -5.18 -16.87
CA VAL A 154 6.16 -6.11 -17.74
C VAL A 154 6.48 -5.36 -19.03
N ASP A 155 7.75 -5.29 -19.41
CA ASP A 155 8.23 -4.69 -20.65
C ASP A 155 7.64 -3.29 -20.95
N GLY A 156 7.53 -2.47 -19.92
CA GLY A 156 6.98 -1.11 -20.01
C GLY A 156 5.46 -1.01 -19.97
N MET A 157 4.74 -2.13 -20.02
CA MET A 157 3.29 -2.18 -19.87
C MET A 157 2.91 -2.42 -18.40
N THR A 158 1.85 -1.78 -17.94
CA THR A 158 1.24 -2.10 -16.63
C THR A 158 0.12 -3.11 -16.85
N ILE A 159 0.26 -4.27 -16.22
CA ILE A 159 -0.74 -5.34 -16.24
C ILE A 159 -1.47 -5.32 -14.90
N SER A 160 -2.80 -5.29 -14.95
CA SER A 160 -3.65 -5.48 -13.78
C SER A 160 -4.52 -6.69 -13.99
N VAL A 161 -4.42 -7.66 -13.08
CA VAL A 161 -5.17 -8.91 -13.13
C VAL A 161 -6.29 -8.90 -12.10
N ASN A 162 -7.50 -9.26 -12.57
CA ASN A 162 -8.67 -9.38 -11.73
C ASN A 162 -9.34 -10.73 -12.00
N GLY A 163 -9.34 -11.59 -10.99
CA GLY A 163 -9.92 -12.93 -11.10
C GLY A 163 -8.97 -13.95 -11.73
N GLU A 164 -9.48 -15.13 -11.97
CA GLU A 164 -8.77 -16.27 -12.55
C GLU A 164 -9.29 -16.53 -13.95
N PHE A 165 -8.38 -16.68 -14.90
CA PHE A 165 -8.69 -17.13 -16.25
C PHE A 165 -7.52 -17.90 -16.84
N GLY A 166 -7.81 -18.80 -17.78
CA GLY A 166 -6.78 -19.57 -18.47
C GLY A 166 -6.07 -20.60 -17.58
N TYR A 167 -6.57 -20.85 -16.38
CA TYR A 167 -6.08 -21.87 -15.48
C TYR A 167 -7.20 -22.79 -15.03
N VAL A 168 -6.87 -24.07 -14.86
CA VAL A 168 -7.74 -25.07 -14.27
C VAL A 168 -7.07 -25.64 -13.03
N LYS A 169 -7.88 -25.94 -12.04
CA LYS A 169 -7.41 -26.59 -10.82
C LYS A 169 -7.27 -28.09 -11.05
N ASP A 170 -6.09 -28.62 -10.81
CA ASP A 170 -5.86 -30.07 -10.82
C ASP A 170 -6.63 -30.68 -9.65
N GLU A 171 -7.55 -31.60 -9.94
CA GLU A 171 -8.40 -32.21 -8.92
C GLU A 171 -7.64 -33.08 -7.92
N ALA A 172 -6.48 -33.62 -8.31
CA ALA A 172 -5.68 -34.51 -7.48
C ALA A 172 -4.72 -33.76 -6.56
N THR A 173 -4.09 -32.68 -7.07
CA THR A 173 -3.07 -31.93 -6.33
C THR A 173 -3.58 -30.61 -5.79
N GLY A 174 -4.68 -30.09 -6.34
CA GLY A 174 -5.21 -28.77 -6.03
C GLY A 174 -4.40 -27.61 -6.64
N GLU A 175 -3.35 -27.92 -7.41
CA GLU A 175 -2.51 -26.92 -8.07
C GLU A 175 -3.19 -26.33 -9.30
N LEU A 176 -2.91 -25.05 -9.57
CA LEU A 176 -3.37 -24.37 -10.77
C LEU A 176 -2.46 -24.76 -11.95
N LYS A 177 -3.06 -25.26 -13.02
CA LYS A 177 -2.38 -25.57 -14.28
C LYS A 177 -2.98 -24.75 -15.41
N LEU A 178 -2.14 -24.39 -16.38
CA LEU A 178 -2.60 -23.70 -17.57
C LEU A 178 -3.63 -24.57 -18.31
N ASP A 179 -4.79 -24.00 -18.62
CA ASP A 179 -5.80 -24.66 -19.46
C ASP A 179 -5.38 -24.55 -20.94
N PRO A 180 -5.05 -25.68 -21.59
CA PRO A 180 -4.62 -25.65 -22.98
C PRO A 180 -5.75 -25.24 -23.96
N SER A 181 -6.99 -25.23 -23.50
CA SER A 181 -8.16 -24.83 -24.28
C SER A 181 -8.54 -23.37 -24.10
N ALA A 182 -7.94 -22.66 -23.13
CA ALA A 182 -8.24 -21.26 -22.90
C ALA A 182 -7.65 -20.36 -23.98
N GLU A 183 -8.46 -19.41 -24.46
CA GLU A 183 -7.98 -18.40 -25.37
C GLU A 183 -7.05 -17.41 -24.65
N ALA A 184 -5.84 -17.24 -25.17
CA ALA A 184 -4.89 -16.30 -24.64
C ALA A 184 -5.33 -14.85 -24.94
N VAL A 185 -5.18 -13.97 -23.95
CA VAL A 185 -5.34 -12.53 -24.19
C VAL A 185 -4.04 -12.03 -24.86
N THR A 186 -4.18 -11.49 -26.06
CA THR A 186 -3.06 -10.97 -26.84
C THR A 186 -2.95 -9.46 -26.67
N PHE A 187 -1.71 -8.99 -26.44
CA PHE A 187 -1.39 -7.58 -26.38
C PHE A 187 -0.47 -7.22 -27.54
N ASP A 188 -0.81 -6.18 -28.29
CA ASP A 188 0.03 -5.60 -29.31
C ASP A 188 0.46 -4.21 -28.85
N ALA A 189 1.73 -4.07 -28.54
CA ALA A 189 2.30 -2.79 -28.14
C ALA A 189 2.65 -1.98 -29.39
N LYS A 190 1.87 -0.94 -29.68
CA LYS A 190 2.22 0.02 -30.73
C LYS A 190 2.95 1.21 -30.12
N VAL A 191 4.05 1.56 -30.77
CA VAL A 191 4.71 2.84 -30.46
C VAL A 191 3.77 3.95 -30.87
N ASP A 192 3.53 4.90 -29.98
CA ASP A 192 2.80 6.12 -30.28
C ASP A 192 3.73 7.06 -31.08
N GLU A 193 3.74 6.86 -32.41
CA GLU A 193 4.60 7.61 -33.33
C GLU A 193 4.27 9.12 -33.28
N ASP A 194 3.00 9.46 -33.08
CA ASP A 194 2.57 10.86 -33.00
C ASP A 194 3.17 11.55 -31.78
N LYS A 195 3.22 10.88 -30.65
CA LYS A 195 3.83 11.42 -29.41
C LYS A 195 5.34 11.60 -29.54
N VAL A 196 6.02 10.69 -30.24
CA VAL A 196 7.45 10.86 -30.54
C VAL A 196 7.68 12.06 -31.44
N VAL A 197 6.87 12.20 -32.51
CA VAL A 197 6.93 13.33 -33.43
C VAL A 197 6.63 14.67 -32.73
N GLU A 198 5.61 14.71 -31.85
CA GLU A 198 5.30 15.90 -31.05
C GLU A 198 6.46 16.29 -30.13
N THR A 199 7.09 15.31 -29.48
CA THR A 199 8.23 15.56 -28.59
C THR A 199 9.41 16.15 -29.36
N VAL A 200 9.70 15.62 -30.56
CA VAL A 200 10.76 16.14 -31.42
C VAL A 200 10.42 17.55 -31.92
N LYS A 201 9.18 17.80 -32.35
CA LYS A 201 8.74 19.15 -32.77
C LYS A 201 8.92 20.16 -31.64
N LYS A 202 8.46 19.82 -30.43
CA LYS A 202 8.61 20.70 -29.27
C LYS A 202 10.07 20.99 -28.94
N MET A 203 10.94 19.99 -29.03
CA MET A 203 12.38 20.19 -28.84
C MET A 203 12.97 21.17 -29.89
N VAL A 204 12.53 21.07 -31.14
CA VAL A 204 12.97 21.99 -32.22
C VAL A 204 12.44 23.40 -32.01
N GLU A 205 11.19 23.53 -31.57
CA GLU A 205 10.60 24.85 -31.25
C GLU A 205 11.36 25.52 -30.10
N GLU A 206 11.58 24.81 -28.98
CA GLU A 206 12.35 25.32 -27.85
C GLU A 206 13.80 25.69 -28.24
N TYR A 207 14.43 24.90 -29.12
CA TYR A 207 15.74 25.20 -29.64
C TYR A 207 15.73 26.51 -30.46
N ASN A 208 14.74 26.69 -31.33
CA ASN A 208 14.62 27.91 -32.13
C ASN A 208 14.36 29.15 -31.27
N GLU A 209 13.55 29.05 -30.23
CA GLU A 209 13.31 30.10 -29.24
C GLU A 209 14.62 30.53 -28.55
N ILE A 210 15.44 29.54 -28.15
CA ILE A 210 16.76 29.82 -27.57
C ILE A 210 17.65 30.55 -28.57
N ILE A 211 17.70 30.13 -29.83
CA ILE A 211 18.49 30.79 -30.87
C ILE A 211 18.00 32.22 -31.12
N GLU A 212 16.69 32.45 -31.17
CA GLU A 212 16.11 33.79 -31.31
C GLU A 212 16.49 34.68 -30.12
N LEU A 213 16.41 34.17 -28.89
CA LEU A 213 16.80 34.88 -27.68
C LEU A 213 18.31 35.27 -27.75
N VAL A 214 19.16 34.31 -28.08
CA VAL A 214 20.61 34.56 -28.23
C VAL A 214 20.88 35.61 -29.31
N ASN A 215 20.22 35.51 -30.45
CA ASN A 215 20.38 36.48 -31.53
C ASN A 215 19.90 37.90 -31.15
N LYS A 216 18.81 37.98 -30.38
CA LYS A 216 18.30 39.22 -29.84
C LYS A 216 19.31 39.87 -28.89
N GLU A 217 19.82 39.11 -27.93
CA GLU A 217 20.74 39.60 -26.92
C GLU A 217 22.13 39.93 -27.51
N THR A 218 22.62 39.14 -28.47
CA THR A 218 23.93 39.36 -29.10
C THR A 218 23.88 40.30 -30.29
N GLY A 219 22.68 40.45 -30.93
CA GLY A 219 22.47 41.29 -32.09
C GLY A 219 22.23 42.77 -31.77
N THR A 220 22.05 43.14 -30.52
CA THR A 220 21.93 44.53 -30.09
C THR A 220 23.24 45.27 -30.36
N LYS A 221 23.22 46.16 -31.36
CA LYS A 221 24.39 46.99 -31.66
C LYS A 221 24.49 48.05 -30.59
N PRO A 222 25.69 48.22 -29.98
CA PRO A 222 25.90 49.30 -29.02
C PRO A 222 25.53 50.62 -29.68
N ASN A 223 24.74 51.45 -29.02
CA ASN A 223 24.44 52.79 -29.47
C ASN A 223 25.72 53.61 -29.39
N ARG A 224 26.23 54.06 -30.54
CA ARG A 224 27.47 54.79 -30.59
C ARG A 224 27.41 56.18 -29.96
N ASP A 225 26.22 56.74 -29.84
CA ASP A 225 25.98 58.04 -29.23
C ASP A 225 25.90 57.96 -27.70
N TYR A 226 25.67 56.74 -27.14
CA TYR A 226 25.62 56.46 -25.73
C TYR A 226 26.54 55.26 -25.38
N PRO A 227 27.87 55.49 -25.33
CA PRO A 227 28.80 54.45 -24.96
C PRO A 227 28.61 54.10 -23.45
N PRO A 228 28.92 52.86 -23.02
CA PRO A 228 28.86 52.48 -21.62
C PRO A 228 29.60 53.46 -20.73
N LEU A 229 28.96 53.88 -19.63
CA LEU A 229 29.56 54.79 -18.67
C LEU A 229 30.78 54.14 -17.97
N THR A 230 31.85 54.88 -17.88
CA THR A 230 33.01 54.49 -17.07
C THR A 230 32.71 54.62 -15.59
N SER A 231 33.46 53.92 -14.72
CA SER A 231 33.27 54.00 -13.27
C SER A 231 33.31 55.42 -12.73
N ALA A 232 34.21 56.27 -13.27
CA ALA A 232 34.30 57.67 -12.87
C ALA A 232 33.09 58.50 -13.29
N GLN A 233 32.49 58.22 -14.45
CA GLN A 233 31.25 58.86 -14.89
C GLN A 233 30.02 58.41 -14.08
N LYS A 234 29.99 57.14 -13.63
CA LYS A 234 28.91 56.64 -12.76
C LYS A 234 28.95 57.28 -11.37
N GLU A 235 30.12 57.68 -10.88
CA GLU A 235 30.23 58.37 -9.58
C GLU A 235 29.71 59.81 -9.62
N GLU A 236 29.66 60.43 -10.81
CA GLU A 236 29.21 61.82 -11.02
C GLU A 236 27.71 61.93 -11.33
N LEU A 237 27.05 60.84 -11.65
CA LEU A 237 25.64 60.77 -12.05
C LEU A 237 24.77 60.17 -10.95
N SER A 238 23.53 60.60 -10.87
CA SER A 238 22.55 59.97 -10.01
C SER A 238 22.08 58.61 -10.57
N GLU A 239 21.58 57.72 -9.73
CA GLU A 239 21.06 56.38 -10.12
C GLU A 239 20.03 56.50 -11.27
N SER A 240 19.13 57.48 -11.23
CA SER A 240 18.12 57.72 -12.27
C SER A 240 18.71 58.19 -13.61
N GLU A 241 19.84 58.92 -13.60
CA GLU A 241 20.56 59.35 -14.82
C GLU A 241 21.37 58.18 -15.39
N ILE A 242 21.91 57.30 -14.54
CA ILE A 242 22.61 56.09 -14.97
C ILE A 242 21.61 55.12 -15.62
N GLU A 243 20.46 54.92 -15.00
CA GLU A 243 19.37 54.08 -15.52
C GLU A 243 18.89 54.58 -16.89
N ALA A 244 18.61 55.91 -17.03
CA ALA A 244 18.19 56.51 -18.28
C ALA A 244 19.28 56.49 -19.40
N TRP A 245 20.57 56.39 -19.02
CA TRP A 245 21.66 56.28 -19.97
C TRP A 245 21.87 54.83 -20.47
N GLU A 246 21.60 53.85 -19.58
CA GLU A 246 21.82 52.43 -19.86
C GLU A 246 20.58 51.78 -20.49
N GLU A 247 19.39 52.40 -20.50
CA GLU A 247 18.15 51.96 -21.12
C GLU A 247 18.13 52.24 -22.65
#